data_285af610e03148c9750a60f6b8db68b8
#
_entry.id   285af610e03148c9750a60f6b8db68b8
#
_cell.length_a   1.000
_cell.length_b   1.000
_cell.length_c   1.000
_cell.angle_alpha   90.00
_cell.angle_beta   90.00
_cell.angle_gamma   90.00
#
_symmetry.space_group_name_H-M   'P 1'
#
loop_
_entity.id
_entity.type
_entity.pdbx_description
1 polymer ?
#
loop_
_entity_poly.entity_id
_entity_poly.type
_entity_poly.pdbx_seq_one_letter_code
_entity_poly.pdbx_strand_id
1 'polypeptide(L)'
;MKVETKAIIQEVPVYIADDGTEFNTEAECRDYEVKNEMKPKIEKAEKLRIIKLDNVMPLIDEELNEDHTYIWYKLTNENDFRIVNEAYIGSSWDFTEPLKYPSIMCVESKMEEYYGEAYSYLLSECKQAAEKFWKQMGYKVTIEKED
;
A
#
# COMPACT_ATOMS: atom_id res chain seq x y z
N MET A 1 -59.04 -32.19 6.52
CA MET A 1 -57.67 -31.64 6.47
C MET A 1 -56.95 -32.05 7.74
N LYS A 2 -55.80 -32.60 7.61
CA LYS A 2 -54.93 -32.98 8.75
C LYS A 2 -53.68 -32.11 8.69
N VAL A 3 -53.28 -31.50 9.78
CA VAL A 3 -52.05 -30.69 9.88
C VAL A 3 -51.02 -31.49 10.68
N GLU A 4 -49.84 -31.69 10.08
CA GLU A 4 -48.73 -32.31 10.72
C GLU A 4 -47.57 -31.31 10.79
N THR A 5 -46.88 -31.23 11.93
CA THR A 5 -45.67 -30.43 12.11
C THR A 5 -44.47 -31.34 12.04
N LYS A 6 -43.56 -31.02 11.14
CA LYS A 6 -42.28 -31.76 10.97
C LYS A 6 -41.12 -30.85 11.32
N ALA A 7 -40.20 -31.36 12.10
CA ALA A 7 -38.92 -30.69 12.32
C ALA A 7 -37.99 -30.91 11.12
N ILE A 8 -37.46 -29.86 10.55
CA ILE A 8 -36.48 -29.94 9.47
C ILE A 8 -35.12 -29.51 10.04
N ILE A 9 -34.17 -30.42 9.95
CA ILE A 9 -32.78 -30.13 10.31
C ILE A 9 -32.07 -29.72 9.05
N GLN A 10 -31.57 -28.47 9.02
CA GLN A 10 -30.77 -27.94 7.93
C GLN A 10 -29.33 -27.79 8.39
N GLU A 11 -28.42 -28.37 7.62
CA GLU A 11 -26.99 -28.14 7.82
C GLU A 11 -26.62 -26.77 7.23
N VAL A 12 -25.93 -25.97 8.03
CA VAL A 12 -25.43 -24.66 7.63
C VAL A 12 -23.91 -24.70 7.60
N PRO A 13 -23.24 -24.33 6.48
CA PRO A 13 -21.80 -24.32 6.42
C PRO A 13 -21.23 -23.24 7.37
N VAL A 14 -20.15 -23.60 8.04
CA VAL A 14 -19.35 -22.69 8.88
C VAL A 14 -17.95 -22.65 8.30
N TYR A 15 -17.42 -21.47 8.10
CA TYR A 15 -16.11 -21.24 7.53
C TYR A 15 -15.13 -20.95 8.67
N ILE A 16 -14.09 -21.74 8.75
CA ILE A 16 -13.13 -21.71 9.87
C ILE A 16 -11.81 -21.19 9.35
N ALA A 17 -11.36 -20.04 9.91
CA ALA A 17 -10.04 -19.49 9.61
C ALA A 17 -8.92 -20.35 10.20
N ASP A 18 -7.69 -20.15 9.76
CA ASP A 18 -6.52 -20.94 10.18
C ASP A 18 -6.28 -20.89 11.71
N ASP A 19 -6.68 -19.82 12.36
CA ASP A 19 -6.58 -19.68 13.82
C ASP A 19 -7.76 -20.27 14.61
N GLY A 20 -8.73 -20.87 13.91
CA GLY A 20 -9.92 -21.49 14.48
C GLY A 20 -11.12 -20.56 14.63
N THR A 21 -11.04 -19.29 14.24
CA THR A 21 -12.17 -18.37 14.28
C THR A 21 -13.23 -18.76 13.24
N GLU A 22 -14.50 -18.78 13.65
CA GLU A 22 -15.62 -19.22 12.82
C GLU A 22 -16.38 -18.04 12.22
N PHE A 23 -16.82 -18.21 10.95
CA PHE A 23 -17.59 -17.22 10.22
C PHE A 23 -18.78 -17.87 9.52
N ASN A 24 -19.83 -17.08 9.32
CA ASN A 24 -21.04 -17.54 8.64
C ASN A 24 -20.92 -17.51 7.12
N THR A 25 -19.99 -16.71 6.57
CA THR A 25 -19.74 -16.59 5.13
C THR A 25 -18.28 -16.80 4.80
N GLU A 26 -18.04 -17.32 3.58
CA GLU A 26 -16.69 -17.49 3.06
C GLU A 26 -15.96 -16.16 2.90
N ALA A 27 -16.68 -15.11 2.46
CA ALA A 27 -16.12 -13.78 2.27
C ALA A 27 -15.58 -13.19 3.59
N GLU A 28 -16.35 -13.27 4.67
CA GLU A 28 -15.92 -12.81 6.00
C GLU A 28 -14.69 -13.55 6.49
N CYS A 29 -14.64 -14.86 6.29
CA CYS A 29 -13.49 -15.68 6.67
C CYS A 29 -12.23 -15.28 5.89
N ARG A 30 -12.33 -15.13 4.57
CA ARG A 30 -11.22 -14.72 3.72
C ARG A 30 -10.71 -13.32 4.06
N ASP A 31 -11.60 -12.37 4.28
CA ASP A 31 -11.24 -11.01 4.66
C ASP A 31 -10.50 -10.99 5.99
N TYR A 32 -10.94 -11.79 6.95
CA TYR A 32 -10.27 -11.93 8.23
C TYR A 32 -8.85 -12.52 8.09
N GLU A 33 -8.69 -13.56 7.28
CA GLU A 33 -7.37 -14.19 7.03
C GLU A 33 -6.42 -13.24 6.33
N VAL A 34 -6.88 -12.50 5.31
CA VAL A 34 -6.09 -11.48 4.62
C VAL A 34 -5.66 -10.38 5.58
N LYS A 35 -6.56 -9.91 6.41
CA LYS A 35 -6.26 -8.90 7.44
C LYS A 35 -5.17 -9.37 8.40
N ASN A 36 -5.27 -10.60 8.88
CA ASN A 36 -4.28 -11.17 9.78
C ASN A 36 -2.91 -11.36 9.12
N GLU A 37 -2.88 -11.72 7.84
CA GLU A 37 -1.65 -11.84 7.06
C GLU A 37 -0.99 -10.48 6.81
N MET A 38 -1.79 -9.47 6.46
CA MET A 38 -1.28 -8.15 6.08
C MET A 38 -0.87 -7.29 7.28
N LYS A 39 -1.50 -7.46 8.43
CA LYS A 39 -1.23 -6.65 9.62
C LYS A 39 0.25 -6.58 10.01
N PRO A 40 0.99 -7.69 10.16
CA PRO A 40 2.41 -7.63 10.51
C PRO A 40 3.26 -7.00 9.40
N LYS A 41 2.88 -7.15 8.13
CA LYS A 41 3.58 -6.54 6.99
C LYS A 41 3.43 -5.02 7.00
N ILE A 42 2.22 -4.54 7.25
CA ILE A 42 1.92 -3.12 7.38
C ILE A 42 2.65 -2.51 8.59
N GLU A 43 2.66 -3.17 9.72
CA GLU A 43 3.36 -2.72 10.92
C GLU A 43 4.88 -2.58 10.71
N LYS A 44 5.48 -3.47 9.94
CA LYS A 44 6.91 -3.38 9.57
C LYS A 44 7.18 -2.18 8.66
N ALA A 45 6.32 -1.95 7.66
CA ALA A 45 6.46 -0.80 6.77
C ALA A 45 6.28 0.53 7.49
N GLU A 46 5.35 0.61 8.44
CA GLU A 46 5.12 1.81 9.26
C GLU A 46 6.37 2.32 9.98
N LYS A 47 7.29 1.43 10.35
CA LYS A 47 8.57 1.80 10.98
C LYS A 47 9.51 2.55 10.04
N LEU A 48 9.32 2.41 8.74
CA LEU A 48 10.13 3.06 7.70
C LEU A 48 9.51 4.37 7.23
N ARG A 49 8.29 4.68 7.66
CA ARG A 49 7.52 5.83 7.24
C ARG A 49 8.11 7.15 7.76
N ILE A 50 8.11 8.13 6.88
CA ILE A 50 8.51 9.50 7.21
C ILE A 50 7.23 10.32 7.42
N ILE A 51 6.70 10.31 8.64
CA ILE A 51 5.38 10.87 8.97
C ILE A 51 5.25 12.34 8.59
N LYS A 52 6.29 13.13 8.75
CA LYS A 52 6.28 14.57 8.39
C LYS A 52 6.07 14.84 6.90
N LEU A 53 6.23 13.82 6.05
CA LEU A 53 6.04 13.91 4.60
C LEU A 53 4.70 13.33 4.15
N ASP A 54 3.83 12.93 5.07
CA ASP A 54 2.52 12.40 4.71
C ASP A 54 1.73 13.39 3.86
N ASN A 55 1.15 12.87 2.79
CA ASN A 55 0.37 13.62 1.81
C ASN A 55 1.15 14.70 1.02
N VAL A 56 2.48 14.69 1.09
CA VAL A 56 3.30 15.46 0.15
C VAL A 56 3.31 14.75 -1.19
N MET A 57 2.70 15.37 -2.20
CA MET A 57 2.57 14.80 -3.55
C MET A 57 3.91 14.86 -4.29
N PRO A 58 4.34 13.76 -4.95
CA PRO A 58 5.52 13.78 -5.81
C PRO A 58 5.30 14.66 -7.04
N LEU A 59 6.36 15.38 -7.46
CA LEU A 59 6.29 16.33 -8.59
C LEU A 59 5.97 15.68 -9.94
N ILE A 60 6.19 14.38 -10.06
CA ILE A 60 5.96 13.63 -11.31
C ILE A 60 4.55 13.05 -11.40
N ASP A 61 3.73 13.24 -10.40
CA ASP A 61 2.32 12.87 -10.47
C ASP A 61 1.56 13.94 -11.25
N GLU A 62 1.06 13.55 -12.41
CA GLU A 62 0.37 14.44 -13.35
C GLU A 62 -1.11 14.62 -13.02
N GLU A 63 -1.68 13.76 -12.18
CA GLU A 63 -3.08 13.76 -11.83
C GLU A 63 -3.32 14.10 -10.37
N LEU A 64 -4.20 15.06 -10.12
CA LEU A 64 -4.71 15.34 -8.79
C LEU A 64 -5.76 14.29 -8.42
N ASN A 65 -5.34 13.31 -7.65
CA ASN A 65 -6.22 12.27 -7.12
C ASN A 65 -6.57 12.61 -5.67
N GLU A 66 -7.70 13.29 -5.46
CA GLU A 66 -8.14 13.72 -4.12
C GLU A 66 -8.38 12.54 -3.16
N ASP A 67 -8.70 11.37 -3.71
CA ASP A 67 -8.95 10.14 -2.94
C ASP A 67 -7.68 9.33 -2.64
N HIS A 68 -6.54 9.74 -3.18
CA HIS A 68 -5.28 9.05 -2.97
C HIS A 68 -4.53 9.61 -1.77
N THR A 69 -3.77 8.74 -1.12
CA THR A 69 -2.83 9.11 -0.06
C THR A 69 -1.40 8.98 -0.56
N TYR A 70 -0.52 9.81 -0.04
CA TYR A 70 0.91 9.79 -0.35
C TYR A 70 1.68 9.53 0.93
N ILE A 71 2.39 8.42 0.98
CA ILE A 71 3.19 8.02 2.12
C ILE A 71 4.63 7.83 1.67
N TRP A 72 5.56 8.46 2.38
CA TRP A 72 6.98 8.40 2.09
C TRP A 72 7.70 7.49 3.06
N TYR A 73 8.60 6.67 2.52
CA TYR A 73 9.39 5.71 3.26
C TYR A 73 10.88 5.94 3.06
N LYS A 74 11.65 5.79 4.13
CA LYS A 74 13.10 5.77 4.08
C LYS A 74 13.58 4.33 3.92
N LEU A 75 14.27 4.06 2.84
CA LEU A 75 14.82 2.74 2.51
C LEU A 75 16.34 2.78 2.68
N THR A 76 16.83 2.07 3.67
CA THR A 76 18.27 2.02 3.97
C THR A 76 18.99 0.90 3.20
N ASN A 77 18.25 -0.15 2.85
CA ASN A 77 18.74 -1.33 2.14
C ASN A 77 17.64 -2.02 1.36
N GLU A 78 18.02 -3.04 0.60
CA GLU A 78 17.08 -3.85 -0.20
C GLU A 78 15.97 -4.49 0.63
N ASN A 79 16.29 -4.90 1.86
CA ASN A 79 15.27 -5.50 2.73
C ASN A 79 14.17 -4.51 3.10
N ASP A 80 14.50 -3.23 3.29
CA ASP A 80 13.51 -2.18 3.54
C ASP A 80 12.56 -2.01 2.36
N PHE A 81 13.08 -2.05 1.13
CA PHE A 81 12.24 -2.04 -0.07
C PHE A 81 11.28 -3.23 -0.09
N ARG A 82 11.78 -4.42 0.21
CA ARG A 82 10.95 -5.63 0.26
C ARG A 82 9.84 -5.50 1.30
N ILE A 83 10.14 -4.96 2.48
CA ILE A 83 9.15 -4.72 3.54
C ILE A 83 8.02 -3.82 3.05
N VAL A 84 8.34 -2.72 2.40
CA VAL A 84 7.32 -1.81 1.84
C VAL A 84 6.54 -2.47 0.71
N ASN A 85 7.23 -3.13 -0.22
CA ASN A 85 6.59 -3.82 -1.34
C ASN A 85 5.58 -4.89 -0.86
N GLU A 86 5.94 -5.66 0.16
CA GLU A 86 5.05 -6.67 0.74
C GLU A 86 3.83 -6.08 1.44
N ALA A 87 3.95 -4.88 2.00
CA ALA A 87 2.81 -4.18 2.62
C ALA A 87 1.73 -3.76 1.60
N TYR A 88 2.08 -3.71 0.32
CA TYR A 88 1.19 -3.34 -0.78
C TYR A 88 0.98 -4.47 -1.79
N ILE A 89 1.22 -5.71 -1.40
CA ILE A 89 1.18 -6.88 -2.31
C ILE A 89 -0.18 -7.08 -2.98
N GLY A 90 -1.26 -6.60 -2.39
CA GLY A 90 -2.61 -6.59 -2.96
C GLY A 90 -2.84 -5.49 -4.00
N SER A 91 -1.86 -4.64 -4.26
CA SER A 91 -1.97 -3.56 -5.24
C SER A 91 -1.82 -4.07 -6.68
N SER A 92 -2.32 -3.27 -7.63
CA SER A 92 -2.35 -3.63 -9.05
C SER A 92 -0.99 -3.58 -9.75
N TRP A 93 0.04 -2.99 -9.13
CA TRP A 93 1.31 -2.68 -9.76
C TRP A 93 2.51 -3.06 -8.89
N ASP A 94 3.55 -3.55 -9.55
CA ASP A 94 4.84 -3.78 -8.90
C ASP A 94 5.59 -2.46 -8.72
N PHE A 95 6.20 -2.30 -7.56
CA PHE A 95 7.03 -1.14 -7.27
C PHE A 95 8.42 -1.28 -7.92
N THR A 96 8.96 -0.17 -8.40
CA THR A 96 10.31 -0.13 -8.96
C THR A 96 11.34 -0.07 -7.84
N GLU A 97 12.22 -1.06 -7.78
CA GLU A 97 13.31 -1.09 -6.82
C GLU A 97 14.31 0.04 -7.08
N PRO A 98 14.78 0.76 -6.02
CA PRO A 98 15.85 1.74 -6.17
C PRO A 98 17.14 1.13 -6.71
N LEU A 99 17.85 1.86 -7.57
CA LEU A 99 19.16 1.43 -8.09
C LEU A 99 20.27 1.47 -7.04
N LYS A 100 20.10 2.30 -6.01
CA LYS A 100 21.06 2.47 -4.91
C LYS A 100 20.36 2.85 -3.62
N TYR A 101 21.03 2.57 -2.52
CA TYR A 101 20.59 2.91 -1.16
C TYR A 101 21.61 3.83 -0.47
N PRO A 102 21.20 4.66 0.51
CA PRO A 102 19.81 4.86 0.94
C PRO A 102 18.97 5.56 -0.12
N SER A 103 17.67 5.33 -0.08
CA SER A 103 16.71 5.94 -0.98
C SER A 103 15.43 6.35 -0.23
N ILE A 104 14.69 7.27 -0.81
CA ILE A 104 13.38 7.67 -0.30
C ILE A 104 12.35 7.39 -1.38
N MET A 105 11.29 6.70 -1.02
CA MET A 105 10.23 6.28 -1.93
C MET A 105 8.87 6.76 -1.43
N CYS A 106 8.09 7.31 -2.35
CA CYS A 106 6.68 7.62 -2.12
C CYS A 106 5.81 6.50 -2.64
N VAL A 107 4.82 6.12 -1.88
CA VAL A 107 3.73 5.27 -2.35
C VAL A 107 2.45 6.10 -2.40
N GLU A 108 1.95 6.29 -3.61
CA GLU A 108 0.62 6.82 -3.87
C GLU A 108 -0.36 5.66 -3.88
N SER A 109 -1.40 5.72 -3.05
CA SER A 109 -2.35 4.63 -2.96
C SER A 109 -3.78 5.08 -2.77
N LYS A 110 -4.68 4.31 -3.37
CA LYS A 110 -6.10 4.27 -3.07
C LYS A 110 -6.41 2.84 -2.63
N MET A 111 -6.21 2.58 -1.37
CA MET A 111 -6.45 1.27 -0.79
C MET A 111 -7.84 1.22 -0.16
N GLU A 112 -8.66 0.28 -0.62
CA GLU A 112 -9.88 -0.11 0.06
C GLU A 112 -9.53 -1.32 0.94
N GLU A 113 -9.36 -1.08 2.24
CA GLU A 113 -8.84 -2.04 3.20
C GLU A 113 -7.41 -2.50 2.84
N TYR A 114 -7.26 -3.69 2.24
CA TYR A 114 -5.96 -4.29 1.90
C TYR A 114 -5.75 -4.47 0.39
N TYR A 115 -6.70 -3.99 -0.40
CA TYR A 115 -6.68 -4.07 -1.86
C TYR A 115 -6.83 -2.68 -2.47
N GLY A 116 -6.36 -2.53 -3.67
CA GLY A 116 -6.57 -1.32 -4.43
C GLY A 116 -5.41 -0.97 -5.33
N GLU A 117 -5.36 0.30 -5.71
CA GLU A 117 -4.32 0.84 -6.57
C GLU A 117 -3.18 1.42 -5.73
N ALA A 118 -1.95 1.10 -6.09
CA ALA A 118 -0.77 1.72 -5.51
C ALA A 118 0.33 1.87 -6.56
N TYR A 119 1.02 3.01 -6.51
CA TYR A 119 2.12 3.36 -7.40
C TYR A 119 3.30 3.84 -6.56
N SER A 120 4.52 3.63 -7.04
CA SER A 120 5.71 4.10 -6.35
C SER A 120 6.48 5.14 -7.16
N TYR A 121 7.07 6.09 -6.45
CA TYR A 121 7.93 7.14 -6.99
C TYR A 121 9.17 7.26 -6.13
N LEU A 122 10.34 7.32 -6.75
CA LEU A 122 11.59 7.59 -6.02
C LEU A 122 11.84 9.09 -5.91
N LEU A 123 12.35 9.54 -4.78
CA LEU A 123 12.70 10.97 -4.59
C LEU A 123 13.73 11.43 -5.64
N SER A 124 14.66 10.55 -6.03
CA SER A 124 15.63 10.83 -7.10
C SER A 124 14.97 11.10 -8.45
N GLU A 125 13.87 10.41 -8.77
CA GLU A 125 13.08 10.66 -9.99
C GLU A 125 12.40 12.02 -9.94
N CYS A 126 11.85 12.40 -8.78
CA CYS A 126 11.26 13.72 -8.57
C CYS A 126 12.29 14.84 -8.73
N LYS A 127 13.49 14.64 -8.21
CA LYS A 127 14.61 15.58 -8.35
C LYS A 127 15.00 15.75 -9.82
N GLN A 128 15.16 14.67 -10.55
CA GLN A 128 15.49 14.68 -11.98
C GLN A 128 14.40 15.37 -12.80
N ALA A 129 13.14 15.10 -12.50
CA ALA A 129 12.00 15.74 -13.17
C ALA A 129 11.98 17.25 -12.95
N ALA A 130 12.24 17.72 -11.73
CA ALA A 130 12.32 19.14 -11.39
C ALA A 130 13.49 19.83 -12.12
N GLU A 131 14.68 19.25 -12.12
CA GLU A 131 15.85 19.76 -12.82
C GLU A 131 15.63 19.86 -14.34
N LYS A 132 15.01 18.84 -14.92
CA LYS A 132 14.67 18.80 -16.36
C LYS A 132 13.65 19.88 -16.73
N PHE A 133 12.61 20.05 -15.93
CA PHE A 133 11.59 21.07 -16.15
C PHE A 133 12.20 22.46 -16.20
N TRP A 134 12.96 22.85 -15.18
CA TRP A 134 13.57 24.18 -15.11
C TRP A 134 14.61 24.42 -16.21
N LYS A 135 15.37 23.38 -16.58
CA LYS A 135 16.32 23.45 -17.70
C LYS A 135 15.60 23.73 -19.02
N GLN A 136 14.47 23.10 -19.27
CA GLN A 136 13.66 23.36 -20.46
C GLN A 136 13.10 24.79 -20.49
N MET A 137 12.85 25.37 -19.33
CA MET A 137 12.40 26.76 -19.17
C MET A 137 13.55 27.78 -19.26
N GLY A 138 14.79 27.34 -19.44
CA GLY A 138 15.96 28.21 -19.58
C GLY A 138 16.67 28.55 -18.27
N TYR A 139 16.38 27.84 -17.19
CA TYR A 139 16.97 28.06 -15.87
C TYR A 139 17.95 26.96 -15.49
N LYS A 140 18.98 27.34 -14.76
CA LYS A 140 19.87 26.40 -14.08
C LYS A 140 19.44 26.29 -12.63
N VAL A 141 19.10 25.06 -12.20
CA VAL A 141 18.66 24.78 -10.82
C VAL A 141 19.57 23.71 -10.24
N THR A 142 20.04 23.94 -9.03
CA THR A 142 20.74 22.95 -8.23
C THR A 142 19.90 22.63 -7.01
N ILE A 143 19.56 21.35 -6.81
CA ILE A 143 18.80 20.86 -5.68
C ILE A 143 19.76 20.15 -4.73
N GLU A 144 19.90 20.71 -3.54
CA GLU A 144 20.77 20.17 -2.49
C GLU A 144 19.97 19.90 -1.22
N LYS A 145 20.40 18.86 -0.49
CA LYS A 145 19.81 18.54 0.79
C LYS A 145 20.22 19.57 1.84
N GLU A 146 19.27 20.06 2.62
CA GLU A 146 19.55 20.86 3.80
C GLU A 146 20.31 20.06 4.85
N ASP A 147 21.25 20.69 5.51
CA ASP A 147 22.03 20.13 6.61
C ASP A 147 21.21 19.98 7.90
#